data_b730573597fe1de1780eeb72a0ccf781
#
_entry.id   b730573597fe1de1780eeb72a0ccf781
#
_cell.length_a   1.000
_cell.length_b   1.000
_cell.length_c   1.000
_cell.angle_alpha   90.00
_cell.angle_beta   90.00
_cell.angle_gamma   90.00
#
_symmetry.space_group_name_H-M   'P 1'
#
loop_
_entity.id
_entity.type
_entity.pdbx_description
1 polymer ?
#
loop_
_entity_poly.entity_id
_entity_poly.type
_entity_poly.pdbx_seq_one_letter_code
_entity_poly.pdbx_strand_id
1 'polypeptide(L)'
;MKIKKTYSFAFWSSFYITFLTAFVLFLSAYFLLNIWLSLSYLLLYISIVFLFTFLITQYRLEKFIYQRIKKIYDSVSILDKSDLNKTSITSDIDTLSREVQKFAESKQQQIRNLNLREGYRREFLGNISHELKTPLFTVQGYLLTLVDGAFKDEKISLKYLNRANKGVDRLISIVKDLDLISKLESADLNLNKQPFDMVKLVKDVFELLEMKAKKRNISLLLDKHYEFPMMVIGDVERYEQVLTNLIVNSIKYGKINGTTIISMEPYKGKKILVKVKDNGEGIKEDHLSRIFERFYRVDQSRSREQGGSGLGLSIVKHIIEAHNEQIFVKSKAFRGSEFSFTIEKLEQF
;
A
#
# COMPACT_ATOMS: atom_id res chain seq x y z
N MET A 1 25.08 -26.48 5.87
CA MET A 1 24.78 -27.74 6.58
C MET A 1 24.51 -28.94 5.65
N LYS A 2 24.02 -28.77 4.41
CA LYS A 2 23.76 -29.88 3.45
C LYS A 2 25.02 -30.45 2.79
N ILE A 3 26.04 -29.65 2.51
CA ILE A 3 27.29 -30.09 1.90
C ILE A 3 28.01 -31.15 2.76
N LYS A 4 28.03 -30.96 4.09
CA LYS A 4 28.56 -31.98 5.02
C LYS A 4 27.87 -33.35 4.89
N LYS A 5 26.58 -33.41 4.52
CA LYS A 5 25.85 -34.68 4.37
C LYS A 5 26.18 -35.42 3.07
N THR A 6 26.40 -34.69 1.97
CA THR A 6 26.80 -35.31 0.69
C THR A 6 28.18 -35.92 0.74
N TYR A 7 29.14 -35.19 1.32
CA TYR A 7 30.49 -35.72 1.54
C TYR A 7 30.48 -36.91 2.52
N SER A 8 29.70 -36.81 3.61
CA SER A 8 29.55 -37.93 4.55
C SER A 8 28.97 -39.19 3.87
N PHE A 9 27.95 -39.01 3.00
CA PHE A 9 27.37 -40.14 2.27
C PHE A 9 28.36 -40.73 1.27
N ALA A 10 29.06 -39.92 0.48
CA ALA A 10 30.06 -40.37 -0.45
C ALA A 10 31.22 -41.10 0.28
N PHE A 11 31.64 -40.58 1.42
CA PHE A 11 32.68 -41.22 2.25
C PHE A 11 32.25 -42.60 2.74
N TRP A 12 31.08 -42.69 3.39
CA TRP A 12 30.63 -43.99 3.92
C TRP A 12 30.33 -45.02 2.82
N SER A 13 29.72 -44.61 1.72
CA SER A 13 29.45 -45.52 0.57
C SER A 13 30.75 -46.01 -0.04
N SER A 14 31.75 -45.18 -0.23
CA SER A 14 33.07 -45.53 -0.72
C SER A 14 33.81 -46.45 0.25
N PHE A 15 33.69 -46.18 1.54
CA PHE A 15 34.27 -47.05 2.58
C PHE A 15 33.68 -48.48 2.52
N TYR A 16 32.36 -48.62 2.45
CA TYR A 16 31.72 -49.94 2.35
C TYR A 16 32.10 -50.69 1.05
N ILE A 17 32.11 -49.98 -0.08
CA ILE A 17 32.49 -50.56 -1.35
C ILE A 17 33.96 -51.04 -1.32
N THR A 18 34.84 -50.21 -0.82
CA THR A 18 36.28 -50.55 -0.73
C THR A 18 36.52 -51.70 0.23
N PHE A 19 35.85 -51.72 1.39
CA PHE A 19 35.98 -52.81 2.35
C PHE A 19 35.48 -54.16 1.74
N LEU A 20 34.32 -54.12 1.07
CA LEU A 20 33.74 -55.29 0.44
C LEU A 20 34.66 -55.85 -0.67
N THR A 21 35.16 -54.98 -1.55
CA THR A 21 36.06 -55.37 -2.63
C THR A 21 37.43 -55.87 -2.12
N ALA A 22 37.96 -55.29 -1.10
CA ALA A 22 39.19 -55.76 -0.46
C ALA A 22 39.02 -57.12 0.23
N PHE A 23 37.86 -57.35 0.87
CA PHE A 23 37.53 -58.62 1.48
C PHE A 23 37.35 -59.74 0.44
N VAL A 24 36.66 -59.44 -0.67
CA VAL A 24 36.52 -60.41 -1.79
C VAL A 24 37.89 -60.71 -2.40
N LEU A 25 38.73 -59.72 -2.62
CA LEU A 25 40.08 -59.90 -3.14
C LEU A 25 40.92 -60.78 -2.21
N PHE A 26 40.90 -60.57 -0.91
CA PHE A 26 41.58 -61.36 0.08
C PHE A 26 41.15 -62.83 0.07
N LEU A 27 39.80 -63.05 0.08
CA LEU A 27 39.24 -64.39 0.02
C LEU A 27 39.61 -65.12 -1.28
N SER A 28 39.54 -64.45 -2.44
CA SER A 28 39.88 -65.05 -3.74
C SER A 28 41.38 -65.38 -3.81
N ALA A 29 42.28 -64.56 -3.31
CA ALA A 29 43.71 -64.85 -3.24
C ALA A 29 44.01 -66.03 -2.32
N TYR A 30 43.36 -66.14 -1.20
CA TYR A 30 43.56 -67.23 -0.24
C TYR A 30 42.99 -68.53 -0.73
N PHE A 31 41.73 -68.62 -1.21
CA PHE A 31 41.08 -69.86 -1.57
C PHE A 31 41.39 -70.36 -2.98
N LEU A 32 41.56 -69.47 -3.99
CA LEU A 32 41.78 -69.86 -5.38
C LEU A 32 43.25 -69.91 -5.78
N LEU A 33 44.08 -69.00 -5.26
CA LEU A 33 45.45 -68.84 -5.67
C LEU A 33 46.44 -69.43 -4.67
N ASN A 34 46.00 -69.68 -3.43
CA ASN A 34 46.83 -70.15 -2.31
C ASN A 34 48.03 -69.22 -2.03
N ILE A 35 47.82 -67.90 -2.28
CA ILE A 35 48.84 -66.86 -2.15
C ILE A 35 48.51 -65.98 -0.96
N TRP A 36 49.46 -65.76 -0.07
CA TRP A 36 49.36 -64.73 0.98
C TRP A 36 49.73 -63.37 0.42
N LEU A 37 48.72 -62.47 0.33
CA LEU A 37 48.93 -61.05 -0.08
C LEU A 37 49.78 -60.34 0.99
N SER A 38 50.84 -59.63 0.56
CA SER A 38 51.57 -58.81 1.49
C SER A 38 50.71 -57.60 1.94
N LEU A 39 50.87 -57.18 3.18
CA LEU A 39 50.13 -56.10 3.78
C LEU A 39 50.28 -54.79 2.98
N SER A 40 51.46 -54.55 2.40
CA SER A 40 51.70 -53.35 1.56
C SER A 40 50.89 -53.27 0.30
N TYR A 41 50.71 -54.39 -0.40
CA TYR A 41 49.84 -54.46 -1.60
C TYR A 41 48.36 -54.29 -1.26
N LEU A 42 47.92 -54.85 -0.12
CA LEU A 42 46.53 -54.66 0.34
C LEU A 42 46.23 -53.22 0.72
N LEU A 43 47.12 -52.55 1.43
CA LEU A 43 46.99 -51.14 1.78
C LEU A 43 46.97 -50.22 0.55
N LEU A 44 47.84 -50.47 -0.43
CA LEU A 44 47.89 -49.72 -1.68
C LEU A 44 46.57 -49.89 -2.47
N TYR A 45 46.07 -51.15 -2.59
CA TYR A 45 44.79 -51.41 -3.23
C TYR A 45 43.64 -50.66 -2.56
N ILE A 46 43.50 -50.74 -1.24
CA ILE A 46 42.47 -50.06 -0.45
C ILE A 46 42.54 -48.56 -0.72
N SER A 47 43.72 -47.96 -0.70
CA SER A 47 43.89 -46.50 -0.90
C SER A 47 43.46 -46.05 -2.29
N ILE A 48 43.86 -46.80 -3.34
CA ILE A 48 43.49 -46.44 -4.73
C ILE A 48 41.98 -46.64 -4.96
N VAL A 49 41.41 -47.76 -4.55
CA VAL A 49 40.00 -48.03 -4.74
C VAL A 49 39.12 -47.05 -3.96
N PHE A 50 39.49 -46.75 -2.74
CA PHE A 50 38.79 -45.76 -1.94
C PHE A 50 38.79 -44.36 -2.59
N LEU A 51 39.95 -43.87 -3.03
CA LEU A 51 40.07 -42.60 -3.69
C LEU A 51 39.20 -42.53 -4.95
N PHE A 52 39.29 -43.57 -5.77
CA PHE A 52 38.55 -43.65 -7.05
C PHE A 52 37.04 -43.74 -6.85
N THR A 53 36.58 -44.61 -5.95
CA THR A 53 35.15 -44.76 -5.64
C THR A 53 34.58 -43.48 -4.96
N PHE A 54 35.37 -42.83 -4.12
CA PHE A 54 34.99 -41.57 -3.49
C PHE A 54 34.77 -40.45 -4.53
N LEU A 55 35.72 -40.27 -5.44
CA LEU A 55 35.61 -39.23 -6.49
C LEU A 55 34.42 -39.49 -7.43
N ILE A 56 34.21 -40.74 -7.84
CA ILE A 56 33.09 -41.09 -8.71
C ILE A 56 31.75 -40.86 -8.00
N THR A 57 31.62 -41.32 -6.76
CA THR A 57 30.38 -41.21 -6.00
C THR A 57 30.04 -39.75 -5.72
N GLN A 58 31.03 -38.96 -5.35
CA GLN A 58 30.87 -37.53 -5.13
C GLN A 58 30.39 -36.82 -6.41
N TYR A 59 31.09 -37.06 -7.54
CA TYR A 59 30.71 -36.43 -8.81
C TYR A 59 29.30 -36.83 -9.29
N ARG A 60 28.93 -38.12 -9.19
CA ARG A 60 27.59 -38.60 -9.59
C ARG A 60 26.49 -38.04 -8.71
N LEU A 61 26.73 -37.93 -7.40
CA LEU A 61 25.77 -37.38 -6.43
C LEU A 61 25.51 -35.90 -6.67
N GLU A 62 26.57 -35.12 -6.87
CA GLU A 62 26.46 -33.68 -7.19
C GLU A 62 25.68 -33.45 -8.49
N LYS A 63 26.03 -34.20 -9.57
CA LYS A 63 25.36 -34.10 -10.85
C LYS A 63 23.87 -34.47 -10.77
N PHE A 64 23.54 -35.53 -10.03
CA PHE A 64 22.16 -36.00 -9.85
C PHE A 64 21.31 -35.01 -9.09
N ILE A 65 21.81 -34.44 -7.97
CA ILE A 65 21.12 -33.44 -7.16
C ILE A 65 20.89 -32.18 -7.98
N TYR A 66 21.94 -31.70 -8.67
CA TYR A 66 21.85 -30.54 -9.54
C TYR A 66 20.74 -30.66 -10.59
N GLN A 67 20.71 -31.80 -11.31
CA GLN A 67 19.69 -32.02 -12.35
C GLN A 67 18.25 -32.07 -11.80
N ARG A 68 18.05 -32.63 -10.60
CA ARG A 68 16.74 -32.64 -9.95
C ARG A 68 16.28 -31.29 -9.51
N ILE A 69 17.16 -30.52 -8.87
CA ILE A 69 16.84 -29.16 -8.42
C ILE A 69 16.59 -28.24 -9.62
N LYS A 70 17.41 -28.36 -10.67
CA LYS A 70 17.21 -27.60 -11.91
C LYS A 70 15.86 -27.87 -12.55
N LYS A 71 15.43 -29.15 -12.65
CA LYS A 71 14.09 -29.46 -13.17
C LYS A 71 12.95 -28.82 -12.36
N ILE A 72 13.05 -28.81 -11.04
CA ILE A 72 12.06 -28.16 -10.18
C ILE A 72 12.05 -26.64 -10.43
N TYR A 73 13.22 -26.03 -10.49
CA TYR A 73 13.37 -24.62 -10.78
C TYR A 73 12.77 -24.25 -12.14
N ASP A 74 13.13 -24.99 -13.20
CA ASP A 74 12.62 -24.74 -14.55
C ASP A 74 11.09 -24.88 -14.61
N SER A 75 10.52 -25.88 -13.93
CA SER A 75 9.05 -26.08 -13.88
C SER A 75 8.33 -24.93 -13.16
N VAL A 76 8.94 -24.36 -12.14
CA VAL A 76 8.37 -23.24 -11.38
C VAL A 76 8.57 -21.91 -12.12
N SER A 77 9.69 -21.73 -12.82
CA SER A 77 10.03 -20.53 -13.57
C SER A 77 9.19 -20.34 -14.84
N ILE A 78 8.68 -21.41 -15.44
CA ILE A 78 7.75 -21.35 -16.59
C ILE A 78 6.43 -20.65 -16.22
N LEU A 79 6.02 -20.70 -14.96
CA LEU A 79 4.80 -20.05 -14.46
C LEU A 79 4.95 -18.52 -14.29
N ASP A 80 6.18 -18.00 -14.35
CA ASP A 80 6.46 -16.58 -14.14
C ASP A 80 7.28 -15.99 -15.29
N LYS A 81 6.58 -15.61 -16.35
CA LYS A 81 7.19 -15.03 -17.57
C LYS A 81 7.83 -13.64 -17.39
N SER A 82 7.74 -13.01 -16.21
CA SER A 82 8.03 -11.57 -16.07
C SER A 82 9.42 -11.19 -15.54
N ASP A 83 10.19 -12.07 -14.88
CA ASP A 83 11.37 -11.59 -14.14
C ASP A 83 12.68 -12.39 -14.28
N LEU A 84 12.75 -13.33 -15.20
CA LEU A 84 13.99 -14.08 -15.39
C LEU A 84 14.82 -13.49 -16.53
N ASN A 85 15.60 -12.46 -16.20
CA ASN A 85 16.84 -12.19 -16.92
C ASN A 85 17.62 -13.51 -16.99
N LYS A 86 17.96 -13.92 -18.24
CA LYS A 86 18.76 -15.10 -18.59
C LYS A 86 20.16 -15.00 -17.97
N THR A 87 20.27 -15.10 -16.67
CA THR A 87 21.55 -15.35 -16.02
C THR A 87 21.88 -16.80 -16.30
N SER A 88 22.99 -17.02 -17.03
CA SER A 88 23.55 -18.34 -17.28
C SER A 88 23.71 -19.05 -15.93
N ILE A 89 22.89 -20.08 -15.69
CA ILE A 89 22.93 -20.88 -14.49
C ILE A 89 24.29 -21.57 -14.47
N THR A 90 25.18 -21.08 -13.63
CA THR A 90 26.46 -21.75 -13.34
C THR A 90 26.19 -23.11 -12.73
N SER A 91 27.03 -24.09 -13.04
CA SER A 91 26.89 -25.50 -12.65
C SER A 91 26.97 -25.77 -11.13
N ASP A 92 26.89 -24.76 -10.31
CA ASP A 92 27.08 -24.83 -8.87
C ASP A 92 25.74 -24.95 -8.11
N ILE A 93 25.62 -26.02 -7.31
CA ILE A 93 24.45 -26.35 -6.48
C ILE A 93 24.15 -25.23 -5.46
N ASP A 94 25.17 -24.59 -4.93
CA ASP A 94 24.99 -23.52 -3.92
C ASP A 94 24.39 -22.27 -4.54
N THR A 95 24.74 -21.95 -5.77
CA THR A 95 24.15 -20.86 -6.55
C THR A 95 22.70 -21.15 -6.87
N LEU A 96 22.40 -22.35 -7.35
CA LEU A 96 21.03 -22.77 -7.65
C LEU A 96 20.14 -22.79 -6.39
N SER A 97 20.68 -23.26 -5.26
CA SER A 97 19.95 -23.26 -3.98
C SER A 97 19.60 -21.85 -3.51
N ARG A 98 20.52 -20.90 -3.68
CA ARG A 98 20.30 -19.47 -3.35
C ARG A 98 19.23 -18.85 -4.25
N GLU A 99 19.25 -19.14 -5.53
CA GLU A 99 18.25 -18.63 -6.47
C GLU A 99 16.84 -19.18 -6.15
N VAL A 100 16.71 -20.47 -5.85
CA VAL A 100 15.45 -21.07 -5.42
C VAL A 100 14.93 -20.43 -4.12
N GLN A 101 15.83 -20.14 -3.18
CA GLN A 101 15.45 -19.47 -1.92
C GLN A 101 14.96 -18.04 -2.18
N LYS A 102 15.68 -17.25 -2.97
CA LYS A 102 15.26 -15.88 -3.36
C LYS A 102 13.91 -15.90 -4.06
N PHE A 103 13.70 -16.85 -4.97
CA PHE A 103 12.41 -17.01 -5.65
C PHE A 103 11.28 -17.30 -4.65
N ALA A 104 11.48 -18.23 -3.72
CA ALA A 104 10.50 -18.56 -2.69
C ALA A 104 10.17 -17.35 -1.80
N GLU A 105 11.19 -16.58 -1.39
CA GLU A 105 11.03 -15.35 -0.60
C GLU A 105 10.25 -14.28 -1.38
N SER A 106 10.56 -14.08 -2.66
CA SER A 106 9.86 -13.16 -3.56
C SER A 106 8.37 -13.54 -3.70
N LYS A 107 8.09 -14.82 -3.96
CA LYS A 107 6.70 -15.32 -4.06
C LYS A 107 5.93 -15.17 -2.74
N GLN A 108 6.56 -15.45 -1.62
CA GLN A 108 5.93 -15.25 -0.32
C GLN A 108 5.63 -13.77 -0.04
N GLN A 109 6.49 -12.86 -0.50
CA GLN A 109 6.25 -11.42 -0.44
C GLN A 109 5.08 -11.01 -1.33
N GLN A 110 5.01 -11.53 -2.56
CA GLN A 110 3.89 -11.28 -3.48
C GLN A 110 2.55 -11.75 -2.88
N ILE A 111 2.51 -12.98 -2.34
CA ILE A 111 1.31 -13.52 -1.67
C ILE A 111 0.91 -12.65 -0.48
N ARG A 112 1.85 -12.23 0.36
CA ARG A 112 1.56 -11.31 1.47
C ARG A 112 0.95 -10.01 0.98
N ASN A 113 1.53 -9.40 -0.07
CA ASN A 113 1.03 -8.15 -0.64
C ASN A 113 -0.38 -8.32 -1.24
N LEU A 114 -0.65 -9.45 -1.92
CA LEU A 114 -1.99 -9.76 -2.44
C LEU A 114 -3.01 -9.91 -1.31
N ASN A 115 -2.68 -10.65 -0.25
CA ASN A 115 -3.56 -10.83 0.90
C ASN A 115 -3.84 -9.50 1.62
N LEU A 116 -2.84 -8.62 1.75
CA LEU A 116 -3.03 -7.27 2.30
C LEU A 116 -3.99 -6.45 1.42
N ARG A 117 -3.78 -6.44 0.09
CA ARG A 117 -4.67 -5.73 -0.84
C ARG A 117 -6.10 -6.27 -0.78
N GLU A 118 -6.27 -7.59 -0.69
CA GLU A 118 -7.59 -8.20 -0.55
C GLU A 118 -8.26 -7.83 0.78
N GLY A 119 -7.49 -7.82 1.87
CA GLY A 119 -7.95 -7.32 3.17
C GLY A 119 -8.46 -5.88 3.10
N TYR A 120 -7.67 -4.97 2.54
CA TYR A 120 -8.06 -3.58 2.32
C TYR A 120 -9.31 -3.45 1.44
N ARG A 121 -9.43 -4.25 0.39
CA ARG A 121 -10.62 -4.25 -0.48
C ARG A 121 -11.88 -4.70 0.26
N ARG A 122 -11.80 -5.74 1.09
CA ARG A 122 -12.95 -6.21 1.91
C ARG A 122 -13.37 -5.16 2.92
N GLU A 123 -12.42 -4.57 3.63
CA GLU A 123 -12.68 -3.48 4.58
C GLU A 123 -13.33 -2.28 3.89
N PHE A 124 -12.81 -1.87 2.73
CA PHE A 124 -13.37 -0.80 1.92
C PHE A 124 -14.83 -1.06 1.54
N LEU A 125 -15.15 -2.24 0.99
CA LEU A 125 -16.52 -2.61 0.64
C LEU A 125 -17.46 -2.68 1.87
N GLY A 126 -16.96 -3.17 3.00
CA GLY A 126 -17.69 -3.18 4.27
C GLY A 126 -18.01 -1.77 4.75
N ASN A 127 -17.06 -0.86 4.70
CA ASN A 127 -17.23 0.54 5.10
C ASN A 127 -18.20 1.28 4.16
N ILE A 128 -18.11 1.07 2.84
CA ILE A 128 -19.09 1.60 1.87
C ILE A 128 -20.50 1.15 2.24
N SER A 129 -20.68 -0.15 2.43
CA SER A 129 -22.00 -0.71 2.74
C SER A 129 -22.57 -0.09 4.02
N HIS A 130 -21.75 0.12 5.02
CA HIS A 130 -22.16 0.72 6.29
C HIS A 130 -22.51 2.22 6.15
N GLU A 131 -21.68 3.00 5.43
CA GLU A 131 -21.92 4.43 5.23
C GLU A 131 -23.12 4.71 4.31
N LEU A 132 -23.47 3.81 3.40
CA LEU A 132 -24.67 3.90 2.58
C LEU A 132 -25.94 3.45 3.33
N LYS A 133 -25.87 2.39 4.15
CA LYS A 133 -27.04 1.88 4.90
C LYS A 133 -27.62 2.91 5.86
N THR A 134 -26.77 3.62 6.58
CA THR A 134 -27.23 4.58 7.61
C THR A 134 -28.12 5.69 7.05
N PRO A 135 -27.71 6.49 6.05
CA PRO A 135 -28.61 7.50 5.47
C PRO A 135 -29.82 6.89 4.77
N LEU A 136 -29.67 5.70 4.14
CA LEU A 136 -30.77 5.03 3.46
C LEU A 136 -31.90 4.65 4.44
N PHE A 137 -31.55 4.01 5.57
CA PHE A 137 -32.55 3.68 6.59
C PHE A 137 -33.14 4.92 7.27
N THR A 138 -32.35 5.98 7.40
CA THR A 138 -32.84 7.26 7.92
C THR A 138 -33.90 7.86 7.00
N VAL A 139 -33.64 7.87 5.68
CA VAL A 139 -34.62 8.33 4.67
C VAL A 139 -35.87 7.47 4.72
N GLN A 140 -35.71 6.14 4.70
CA GLN A 140 -36.82 5.19 4.76
C GLN A 140 -37.66 5.40 6.03
N GLY A 141 -37.04 5.58 7.19
CA GLY A 141 -37.77 5.81 8.44
C GLY A 141 -38.61 7.09 8.44
N TYR A 142 -38.06 8.19 7.89
CA TYR A 142 -38.86 9.43 7.77
C TYR A 142 -40.02 9.29 6.78
N LEU A 143 -39.79 8.62 5.65
CA LEU A 143 -40.87 8.36 4.68
C LEU A 143 -41.97 7.46 5.25
N LEU A 144 -41.60 6.37 5.96
CA LEU A 144 -42.57 5.49 6.62
C LEU A 144 -43.39 6.28 7.66
N THR A 145 -42.76 7.10 8.48
CA THR A 145 -43.47 7.92 9.47
C THR A 145 -44.45 8.90 8.82
N LEU A 146 -44.10 9.44 7.65
CA LEU A 146 -45.03 10.29 6.88
C LEU A 146 -46.22 9.48 6.37
N VAL A 147 -45.96 8.29 5.82
CA VAL A 147 -47.02 7.39 5.30
C VAL A 147 -47.94 6.95 6.44
N ASP A 148 -47.45 6.68 7.64
CA ASP A 148 -48.19 6.28 8.83
C ASP A 148 -49.07 7.41 9.42
N GLY A 149 -49.16 8.57 8.74
CA GLY A 149 -50.12 9.64 9.07
C GLY A 149 -49.49 10.95 9.52
N ALA A 150 -48.17 11.02 9.70
CA ALA A 150 -47.47 12.27 10.05
C ALA A 150 -47.54 13.34 8.95
N PHE A 151 -47.93 12.97 7.72
CA PHE A 151 -48.16 13.92 6.62
C PHE A 151 -49.32 14.87 6.88
N LYS A 152 -50.24 14.52 7.80
CA LYS A 152 -51.40 15.36 8.17
C LYS A 152 -51.02 16.61 8.96
N ASP A 153 -49.86 16.60 9.64
CA ASP A 153 -49.30 17.77 10.31
C ASP A 153 -48.28 18.43 9.39
N GLU A 154 -48.59 19.62 8.88
CA GLU A 154 -47.75 20.34 7.93
C GLU A 154 -46.38 20.63 8.45
N LYS A 155 -46.22 21.00 9.72
CA LYS A 155 -44.92 21.29 10.35
C LYS A 155 -44.05 20.06 10.48
N ILE A 156 -44.65 18.93 10.87
CA ILE A 156 -43.95 17.64 11.01
C ILE A 156 -43.61 17.10 9.63
N SER A 157 -44.55 17.19 8.68
CA SER A 157 -44.34 16.77 7.29
C SER A 157 -43.17 17.48 6.64
N LEU A 158 -43.14 18.81 6.70
CA LEU A 158 -42.01 19.60 6.15
C LEU A 158 -40.68 19.27 6.82
N LYS A 159 -40.68 19.07 8.15
CA LYS A 159 -39.49 18.70 8.91
C LYS A 159 -38.94 17.34 8.48
N TYR A 160 -39.81 16.34 8.28
CA TYR A 160 -39.37 14.99 7.90
C TYR A 160 -38.97 14.91 6.43
N LEU A 161 -39.65 15.61 5.53
CA LEU A 161 -39.23 15.75 4.13
C LEU A 161 -37.84 16.38 4.02
N ASN A 162 -37.59 17.48 4.77
CA ASN A 162 -36.26 18.11 4.79
C ASN A 162 -35.18 17.18 5.35
N ARG A 163 -35.51 16.35 6.34
CA ARG A 163 -34.54 15.38 6.89
C ARG A 163 -34.27 14.23 5.90
N ALA A 164 -35.30 13.73 5.22
CA ALA A 164 -35.17 12.74 4.17
C ALA A 164 -34.30 13.28 3.02
N ASN A 165 -34.58 14.53 2.58
CA ASN A 165 -33.80 15.17 1.52
C ASN A 165 -32.30 15.29 1.91
N LYS A 166 -31.97 15.68 3.13
CA LYS A 166 -30.59 15.70 3.63
C LYS A 166 -29.93 14.32 3.61
N GLY A 167 -30.70 13.26 3.86
CA GLY A 167 -30.23 11.88 3.74
C GLY A 167 -29.87 11.51 2.30
N VAL A 168 -30.71 11.93 1.34
CA VAL A 168 -30.46 11.75 -0.11
C VAL A 168 -29.22 12.53 -0.55
N ASP A 169 -29.10 13.81 -0.16
CA ASP A 169 -27.93 14.63 -0.48
C ASP A 169 -26.62 13.99 0.02
N ARG A 170 -26.68 13.37 1.21
CA ARG A 170 -25.55 12.61 1.75
C ARG A 170 -25.21 11.39 0.92
N LEU A 171 -26.22 10.62 0.47
CA LEU A 171 -26.00 9.46 -0.41
C LEU A 171 -25.34 9.89 -1.73
N ILE A 172 -25.83 10.97 -2.34
CA ILE A 172 -25.26 11.53 -3.57
C ILE A 172 -23.78 11.91 -3.35
N SER A 173 -23.46 12.56 -2.23
CA SER A 173 -22.07 12.91 -1.90
C SER A 173 -21.17 11.69 -1.78
N ILE A 174 -21.63 10.64 -1.08
CA ILE A 174 -20.85 9.40 -0.92
C ILE A 174 -20.62 8.73 -2.28
N VAL A 175 -21.63 8.66 -3.14
CA VAL A 175 -21.50 8.06 -4.48
C VAL A 175 -20.53 8.85 -5.36
N LYS A 176 -20.57 10.20 -5.32
CA LYS A 176 -19.60 11.06 -6.03
C LYS A 176 -18.16 10.84 -5.53
N ASP A 177 -17.99 10.74 -4.21
CA ASP A 177 -16.68 10.48 -3.61
C ASP A 177 -16.14 9.11 -4.05
N LEU A 178 -17.00 8.08 -4.11
CA LEU A 178 -16.62 6.73 -4.55
C LEU A 178 -16.28 6.65 -6.04
N ASP A 179 -17.06 7.33 -6.90
CA ASP A 179 -16.76 7.41 -8.34
C ASP A 179 -15.40 8.05 -8.58
N LEU A 180 -15.09 9.13 -7.85
CA LEU A 180 -13.80 9.77 -7.94
C LEU A 180 -12.66 8.86 -7.46
N ILE A 181 -12.80 8.20 -6.31
CA ILE A 181 -11.80 7.27 -5.81
C ILE A 181 -11.56 6.14 -6.83
N SER A 182 -12.62 5.60 -7.43
CA SER A 182 -12.52 4.57 -8.46
C SER A 182 -11.71 5.05 -9.67
N LYS A 183 -11.97 6.28 -10.15
CA LYS A 183 -11.22 6.89 -11.25
C LYS A 183 -9.75 7.17 -10.90
N LEU A 184 -9.48 7.58 -9.65
CA LEU A 184 -8.11 7.80 -9.15
C LEU A 184 -7.30 6.50 -9.01
N GLU A 185 -7.96 5.36 -8.75
CA GLU A 185 -7.30 4.06 -8.62
C GLU A 185 -6.99 3.38 -9.95
N SER A 186 -7.83 3.57 -10.95
CA SER A 186 -7.68 2.93 -12.26
C SER A 186 -6.55 3.53 -13.11
N ALA A 187 -5.80 4.52 -12.61
CA ALA A 187 -4.85 5.32 -13.38
C ALA A 187 -5.46 5.98 -14.65
N ASP A 188 -6.78 5.94 -14.78
CA ASP A 188 -7.53 6.54 -15.89
C ASP A 188 -7.79 8.03 -15.69
N LEU A 189 -7.22 8.62 -14.63
CA LEU A 189 -7.39 10.04 -14.37
C LEU A 189 -6.52 10.84 -15.34
N ASN A 190 -7.08 11.15 -16.49
CA ASN A 190 -6.51 12.16 -17.38
C ASN A 190 -6.66 13.53 -16.70
N LEU A 191 -5.62 13.97 -15.98
CA LEU A 191 -5.59 15.30 -15.38
C LEU A 191 -5.53 16.36 -16.47
N ASN A 192 -6.46 17.30 -16.45
CA ASN A 192 -6.45 18.48 -17.32
C ASN A 192 -5.57 19.58 -16.70
N LYS A 193 -4.23 19.37 -16.76
CA LYS A 193 -3.27 20.33 -16.20
C LYS A 193 -3.21 21.58 -17.05
N GLN A 194 -3.52 22.71 -16.45
CA GLN A 194 -3.47 24.03 -17.08
C GLN A 194 -2.95 25.08 -16.11
N PRO A 195 -2.39 26.20 -16.61
CA PRO A 195 -2.03 27.34 -15.76
C PRO A 195 -3.26 27.98 -15.13
N PHE A 196 -3.21 28.27 -13.83
CA PHE A 196 -4.26 29.01 -13.14
C PHE A 196 -3.70 29.81 -11.95
N ASP A 197 -4.49 30.78 -11.48
CA ASP A 197 -4.16 31.58 -10.30
C ASP A 197 -4.69 30.92 -9.02
N MET A 198 -3.79 30.45 -8.17
CA MET A 198 -4.13 29.81 -6.89
C MET A 198 -4.79 30.78 -5.91
N VAL A 199 -4.41 32.09 -5.93
CA VAL A 199 -5.02 33.10 -5.06
C VAL A 199 -6.49 33.30 -5.41
N LYS A 200 -6.80 33.37 -6.70
CA LYS A 200 -8.18 33.45 -7.20
C LYS A 200 -8.97 32.21 -6.78
N LEU A 201 -8.43 31.02 -7.02
CA LEU A 201 -9.11 29.77 -6.66
C LEU A 201 -9.42 29.71 -5.14
N VAL A 202 -8.51 30.14 -4.28
CA VAL A 202 -8.76 30.20 -2.83
C VAL A 202 -9.90 31.16 -2.50
N LYS A 203 -9.96 32.34 -3.16
CA LYS A 203 -11.04 33.32 -2.95
C LYS A 203 -12.39 32.75 -3.42
N ASP A 204 -12.44 32.08 -4.57
CA ASP A 204 -13.65 31.46 -5.11
C ASP A 204 -14.17 30.38 -4.14
N VAL A 205 -13.27 29.55 -3.57
CA VAL A 205 -13.65 28.55 -2.56
C VAL A 205 -14.08 29.20 -1.23
N PHE A 206 -13.50 30.34 -0.84
CA PHE A 206 -13.98 31.08 0.34
C PHE A 206 -15.40 31.58 0.15
N GLU A 207 -15.73 32.14 -1.01
CA GLU A 207 -17.08 32.56 -1.36
C GLU A 207 -18.06 31.38 -1.32
N LEU A 208 -17.72 30.26 -1.95
CA LEU A 208 -18.51 29.02 -1.91
C LEU A 208 -18.83 28.55 -0.49
N LEU A 209 -17.88 28.70 0.45
CA LEU A 209 -18.02 28.18 1.80
C LEU A 209 -18.41 29.25 2.85
N GLU A 210 -18.62 30.50 2.45
CA GLU A 210 -18.91 31.61 3.33
C GLU A 210 -20.10 31.32 4.26
N MET A 211 -21.23 30.87 3.69
CA MET A 211 -22.44 30.58 4.47
C MET A 211 -22.22 29.43 5.48
N LYS A 212 -21.36 28.47 5.13
CA LYS A 212 -21.03 27.37 6.04
C LYS A 212 -20.12 27.82 7.18
N ALA A 213 -19.17 28.69 6.89
CA ALA A 213 -18.28 29.30 7.89
C ALA A 213 -19.04 30.23 8.83
N LYS A 214 -19.92 31.10 8.31
CA LYS A 214 -20.80 32.01 9.09
C LYS A 214 -21.68 31.25 10.09
N LYS A 215 -22.22 30.09 9.74
CA LYS A 215 -23.03 29.29 10.69
C LYS A 215 -22.28 28.86 11.95
N ARG A 216 -20.95 28.81 11.91
CA ARG A 216 -20.07 28.46 13.05
C ARG A 216 -19.23 29.66 13.54
N ASN A 217 -19.46 30.86 13.01
CA ASN A 217 -18.67 32.06 13.27
C ASN A 217 -17.17 31.82 13.01
N ILE A 218 -16.81 31.10 11.93
CA ILE A 218 -15.42 30.89 11.58
C ILE A 218 -15.02 31.88 10.49
N SER A 219 -13.90 32.56 10.70
CA SER A 219 -13.32 33.51 9.74
C SER A 219 -12.38 32.75 8.77
N LEU A 220 -12.61 32.93 7.46
CA LEU A 220 -11.73 32.44 6.41
C LEU A 220 -10.81 33.59 5.97
N LEU A 221 -9.50 33.39 6.10
CA LEU A 221 -8.52 34.48 5.89
C LEU A 221 -7.34 33.98 5.02
N LEU A 222 -6.81 34.87 4.19
CA LEU A 222 -5.46 34.76 3.68
C LEU A 222 -4.47 35.30 4.69
N ASP A 223 -3.28 34.71 4.81
CA ASP A 223 -2.24 35.15 5.76
C ASP A 223 -1.74 36.57 5.49
N LYS A 224 -1.82 37.00 4.22
CA LYS A 224 -1.41 38.35 3.76
C LYS A 224 -2.20 38.76 2.53
N HIS A 225 -2.08 40.02 2.15
CA HIS A 225 -2.55 40.53 0.86
C HIS A 225 -1.59 40.04 -0.25
N TYR A 226 -2.13 39.39 -1.27
CA TYR A 226 -1.38 38.95 -2.46
C TYR A 226 -1.65 39.96 -3.57
N GLU A 227 -0.68 40.82 -3.84
CA GLU A 227 -0.78 41.89 -4.86
C GLU A 227 -0.78 41.32 -6.30
N PHE A 228 -0.07 40.23 -6.50
CA PHE A 228 0.07 39.55 -7.81
C PHE A 228 -0.55 38.15 -7.80
N PRO A 229 -1.08 37.70 -8.96
CA PRO A 229 -1.58 36.36 -9.10
C PRO A 229 -0.47 35.33 -8.88
N MET A 230 -0.79 34.24 -8.19
CA MET A 230 0.15 33.14 -7.97
C MET A 230 -0.13 32.02 -8.98
N MET A 231 0.54 32.13 -10.14
CA MET A 231 0.34 31.21 -11.24
C MET A 231 0.99 29.84 -10.96
N VAL A 232 0.19 28.79 -11.07
CA VAL A 232 0.56 27.39 -10.83
C VAL A 232 0.05 26.52 -11.97
N ILE A 233 0.57 25.29 -12.08
CA ILE A 233 0.16 24.30 -13.08
C ILE A 233 -0.55 23.14 -12.41
N GLY A 234 -1.77 22.84 -12.85
CA GLY A 234 -2.54 21.74 -12.32
C GLY A 234 -3.97 21.66 -12.88
N ASP A 235 -4.72 20.67 -12.43
CA ASP A 235 -6.14 20.54 -12.73
C ASP A 235 -6.96 21.39 -11.76
N VAL A 236 -7.53 22.47 -12.24
CA VAL A 236 -8.25 23.48 -11.44
C VAL A 236 -9.39 22.85 -10.63
N GLU A 237 -10.21 22.01 -11.27
CA GLU A 237 -11.36 21.35 -10.60
C GLU A 237 -10.90 20.44 -9.47
N ARG A 238 -9.77 19.76 -9.67
CA ARG A 238 -9.20 18.88 -8.64
C ARG A 238 -8.61 19.68 -7.49
N TYR A 239 -7.91 20.78 -7.76
CA TYR A 239 -7.40 21.64 -6.69
C TYR A 239 -8.52 22.39 -5.96
N GLU A 240 -9.60 22.79 -6.64
CA GLU A 240 -10.81 23.29 -5.99
C GLU A 240 -11.39 22.26 -5.00
N GLN A 241 -11.45 21.00 -5.39
CA GLN A 241 -11.90 19.90 -4.53
C GLN A 241 -10.96 19.67 -3.35
N VAL A 242 -9.63 19.78 -3.54
CA VAL A 242 -8.63 19.70 -2.44
C VAL A 242 -8.88 20.81 -1.43
N LEU A 243 -8.95 22.06 -1.89
CA LEU A 243 -9.19 23.22 -1.02
C LEU A 243 -10.54 23.12 -0.29
N THR A 244 -11.60 22.75 -1.02
CA THR A 244 -12.93 22.57 -0.45
C THR A 244 -12.92 21.52 0.66
N ASN A 245 -12.30 20.36 0.45
CA ASN A 245 -12.22 19.31 1.47
C ASN A 245 -11.42 19.77 2.70
N LEU A 246 -10.29 20.43 2.52
CA LEU A 246 -9.47 20.91 3.63
C LEU A 246 -10.17 22.03 4.42
N ILE A 247 -10.78 22.99 3.74
CA ILE A 247 -11.50 24.10 4.39
C ILE A 247 -12.77 23.63 5.07
N VAL A 248 -13.53 22.70 4.45
CA VAL A 248 -14.71 22.09 5.10
C VAL A 248 -14.31 21.34 6.37
N ASN A 249 -13.19 20.61 6.35
CA ASN A 249 -12.67 19.97 7.56
C ASN A 249 -12.26 21.01 8.62
N SER A 250 -11.59 22.07 8.24
CA SER A 250 -11.25 23.16 9.13
C SER A 250 -12.48 23.82 9.77
N ILE A 251 -13.54 24.08 8.98
CA ILE A 251 -14.82 24.60 9.50
C ILE A 251 -15.49 23.59 10.44
N LYS A 252 -15.45 22.31 10.09
CA LYS A 252 -16.11 21.24 10.83
C LYS A 252 -15.47 20.99 12.20
N TYR A 253 -14.15 20.95 12.27
CA TYR A 253 -13.37 20.65 13.47
C TYR A 253 -12.78 21.90 14.13
N GLY A 254 -13.02 23.08 13.54
CA GLY A 254 -12.66 24.37 14.11
C GLY A 254 -13.42 24.68 15.39
N LYS A 255 -12.84 25.53 16.22
CA LYS A 255 -13.54 26.12 17.38
C LYS A 255 -14.61 27.10 16.90
N ILE A 256 -15.69 27.23 17.66
CA ILE A 256 -16.64 28.33 17.46
C ILE A 256 -15.91 29.67 17.62
N ASN A 257 -16.15 30.64 16.76
CA ASN A 257 -15.41 31.89 16.64
C ASN A 257 -13.92 31.66 16.28
N GLY A 258 -13.61 30.56 15.59
CA GLY A 258 -12.27 30.24 15.17
C GLY A 258 -11.85 30.88 13.85
N THR A 259 -10.65 30.55 13.41
CA THR A 259 -10.08 31.04 12.14
C THR A 259 -9.49 29.90 11.32
N THR A 260 -9.69 30.01 10.01
CA THR A 260 -8.99 29.21 9.00
C THR A 260 -8.12 30.13 8.17
N ILE A 261 -6.82 29.92 8.18
CA ILE A 261 -5.85 30.78 7.48
C ILE A 261 -5.22 29.96 6.34
N ILE A 262 -5.25 30.51 5.13
CA ILE A 262 -4.52 29.94 3.99
C ILE A 262 -3.30 30.79 3.71
N SER A 263 -2.13 30.13 3.60
CA SER A 263 -0.87 30.76 3.23
C SER A 263 -0.22 30.02 2.06
N MET A 264 0.52 30.75 1.26
CA MET A 264 1.25 30.23 0.12
C MET A 264 2.68 30.75 0.18
N GLU A 265 3.65 29.84 0.20
CA GLU A 265 5.07 30.19 0.30
C GLU A 265 5.92 29.40 -0.71
N PRO A 266 7.04 29.95 -1.16
CA PRO A 266 7.99 29.22 -1.98
C PRO A 266 8.45 27.93 -1.26
N TYR A 267 8.52 26.83 -2.01
CA TYR A 267 9.03 25.55 -1.53
C TYR A 267 10.14 25.06 -2.46
N LYS A 268 10.83 24.00 -2.11
CA LYS A 268 11.99 23.45 -2.81
C LYS A 268 11.82 23.44 -4.34
N GLY A 269 12.80 24.01 -5.06
CA GLY A 269 12.77 24.11 -6.52
C GLY A 269 11.67 25.05 -7.02
N LYS A 270 10.94 24.62 -8.05
CA LYS A 270 9.87 25.39 -8.71
C LYS A 270 8.49 25.11 -8.10
N LYS A 271 8.40 24.89 -6.79
CA LYS A 271 7.14 24.55 -6.11
C LYS A 271 6.70 25.62 -5.14
N ILE A 272 5.40 25.65 -4.89
CA ILE A 272 4.75 26.45 -3.85
C ILE A 272 4.19 25.45 -2.82
N LEU A 273 4.30 25.78 -1.55
CA LEU A 273 3.62 25.10 -0.46
C LEU A 273 2.37 25.90 -0.10
N VAL A 274 1.21 25.31 -0.33
CA VAL A 274 -0.09 25.85 0.10
C VAL A 274 -0.43 25.22 1.44
N LYS A 275 -0.73 26.05 2.44
CA LYS A 275 -1.06 25.62 3.80
C LYS A 275 -2.47 26.05 4.16
N VAL A 276 -3.25 25.16 4.73
CA VAL A 276 -4.57 25.40 5.32
C VAL A 276 -4.45 25.15 6.81
N LYS A 277 -4.48 26.20 7.62
CA LYS A 277 -4.28 26.15 9.07
C LYS A 277 -5.54 26.55 9.80
N ASP A 278 -5.96 25.74 10.76
CA ASP A 278 -7.04 26.03 11.70
C ASP A 278 -6.54 26.13 13.15
N ASN A 279 -7.33 26.76 13.99
CA ASN A 279 -7.13 26.81 15.43
C ASN A 279 -8.13 25.92 16.19
N GLY A 280 -8.56 24.82 15.59
CA GLY A 280 -9.58 23.92 16.08
C GLY A 280 -9.14 22.94 17.17
N GLU A 281 -9.85 21.80 17.22
CA GLU A 281 -9.62 20.75 18.23
C GLU A 281 -8.25 20.06 18.06
N GLY A 282 -7.65 20.11 16.86
CA GLY A 282 -6.42 19.41 16.55
C GLY A 282 -6.58 17.89 16.53
N ILE A 283 -5.49 17.20 16.22
CA ILE A 283 -5.43 15.74 16.07
C ILE A 283 -4.33 15.21 16.98
N LYS A 284 -4.60 14.10 17.69
CA LYS A 284 -3.58 13.41 18.49
C LYS A 284 -2.57 12.72 17.57
N GLU A 285 -1.34 12.61 18.05
CA GLU A 285 -0.22 12.04 17.26
C GLU A 285 -0.49 10.64 16.75
N ASP A 286 -1.11 9.77 17.57
CA ASP A 286 -1.44 8.38 17.22
C ASP A 286 -2.36 8.26 15.99
N HIS A 287 -3.09 9.32 15.65
CA HIS A 287 -4.01 9.33 14.51
C HIS A 287 -3.38 9.90 13.23
N LEU A 288 -2.28 10.69 13.34
CA LEU A 288 -1.72 11.44 12.21
C LEU A 288 -1.29 10.55 11.03
N SER A 289 -0.78 9.37 11.31
CA SER A 289 -0.37 8.40 10.28
C SER A 289 -1.56 7.84 9.48
N ARG A 290 -2.76 7.86 10.08
CA ARG A 290 -3.96 7.18 9.55
C ARG A 290 -5.02 8.11 8.97
N ILE A 291 -4.94 9.42 9.20
CA ILE A 291 -6.00 10.38 8.79
C ILE A 291 -6.26 10.43 7.28
N PHE A 292 -5.31 9.97 6.47
CA PHE A 292 -5.45 9.84 5.02
C PHE A 292 -5.96 8.48 4.57
N GLU A 293 -6.19 7.53 5.49
CA GLU A 293 -6.85 6.26 5.18
C GLU A 293 -8.33 6.49 4.86
N ARG A 294 -8.89 5.69 3.96
CA ARG A 294 -10.29 5.78 3.57
C ARG A 294 -11.20 5.40 4.73
N PHE A 295 -12.28 6.15 4.92
CA PHE A 295 -13.26 5.97 6.00
C PHE A 295 -12.68 6.13 7.41
N TYR A 296 -11.40 6.48 7.55
CA TYR A 296 -10.79 6.70 8.85
C TYR A 296 -11.35 7.96 9.51
N ARG A 297 -11.64 7.84 10.81
CA ARG A 297 -12.21 8.94 11.63
C ARG A 297 -11.67 8.79 13.04
N VAL A 298 -11.22 9.90 13.63
CA VAL A 298 -10.69 9.92 15.00
C VAL A 298 -11.79 9.57 16.02
N ASP A 299 -13.03 10.06 15.79
CA ASP A 299 -14.22 9.81 16.61
C ASP A 299 -15.40 9.37 15.74
N GLN A 300 -15.80 8.11 15.83
CA GLN A 300 -16.90 7.57 15.03
C GLN A 300 -18.28 8.10 15.45
N SER A 301 -18.50 8.38 16.75
CA SER A 301 -19.79 8.81 17.28
C SER A 301 -20.09 10.28 16.96
N ARG A 302 -19.17 11.17 17.28
CA ARG A 302 -19.32 12.63 17.14
C ARG A 302 -19.33 13.09 15.68
N SER A 303 -18.62 12.38 14.83
CA SER A 303 -18.53 12.71 13.41
C SER A 303 -19.72 12.20 12.58
N ARG A 304 -20.58 11.28 13.11
CA ARG A 304 -21.86 10.93 12.48
C ARG A 304 -22.86 12.08 12.51
N GLU A 305 -22.94 12.80 13.60
CA GLU A 305 -23.80 13.99 13.72
C GLU A 305 -23.34 15.15 12.84
N GLN A 306 -22.04 15.27 12.61
CA GLN A 306 -21.44 16.33 11.81
C GLN A 306 -21.31 16.01 10.31
N GLY A 307 -21.76 14.83 9.87
CA GLY A 307 -21.94 14.48 8.45
C GLY A 307 -20.65 14.39 7.61
N GLY A 308 -19.78 13.42 7.87
CA GLY A 308 -18.61 13.19 7.00
C GLY A 308 -18.50 11.71 6.62
N SER A 309 -18.11 11.40 5.38
CA SER A 309 -17.89 10.04 4.87
C SER A 309 -16.56 9.42 5.34
N GLY A 310 -15.61 10.24 5.81
CA GLY A 310 -14.23 9.80 6.05
C GLY A 310 -13.42 9.63 4.76
N LEU A 311 -13.95 10.06 3.61
CA LEU A 311 -13.29 9.98 2.31
C LEU A 311 -12.55 11.27 1.93
N GLY A 312 -12.91 12.42 2.49
CA GLY A 312 -12.40 13.72 2.05
C GLY A 312 -10.88 13.84 2.09
N LEU A 313 -10.21 13.42 3.17
CA LEU A 313 -8.74 13.49 3.27
C LEU A 313 -8.04 12.44 2.39
N SER A 314 -8.61 11.27 2.20
CA SER A 314 -8.05 10.30 1.26
C SER A 314 -8.16 10.78 -0.19
N ILE A 315 -9.26 11.45 -0.55
CA ILE A 315 -9.43 12.11 -1.86
C ILE A 315 -8.35 13.19 -2.04
N VAL A 316 -8.14 14.05 -1.04
CA VAL A 316 -7.08 15.07 -1.08
C VAL A 316 -5.72 14.43 -1.37
N LYS A 317 -5.36 13.39 -0.62
CA LYS A 317 -4.09 12.68 -0.82
C LYS A 317 -3.98 12.12 -2.24
N HIS A 318 -4.99 11.43 -2.73
CA HIS A 318 -4.96 10.84 -4.08
C HIS A 318 -4.87 11.89 -5.18
N ILE A 319 -5.58 13.02 -5.07
CA ILE A 319 -5.47 14.11 -6.06
C ILE A 319 -4.05 14.69 -6.08
N ILE A 320 -3.47 14.95 -4.90
CA ILE A 320 -2.11 15.50 -4.79
C ILE A 320 -1.07 14.51 -5.34
N GLU A 321 -1.17 13.23 -4.99
CA GLU A 321 -0.29 12.18 -5.50
C GLU A 321 -0.42 12.00 -7.02
N ALA A 322 -1.64 12.09 -7.59
CA ALA A 322 -1.87 12.03 -9.03
C ALA A 322 -1.20 13.21 -9.79
N HIS A 323 -1.02 14.36 -9.12
CA HIS A 323 -0.27 15.48 -9.67
C HIS A 323 1.25 15.33 -9.53
N ASN A 324 1.76 14.24 -8.92
CA ASN A 324 3.16 14.03 -8.51
C ASN A 324 3.63 15.05 -7.45
N GLU A 325 2.71 15.45 -6.58
CA GLU A 325 2.93 16.41 -5.51
C GLU A 325 2.84 15.73 -4.13
N GLN A 326 3.17 16.47 -3.07
CA GLN A 326 3.25 15.94 -1.71
C GLN A 326 2.24 16.63 -0.79
N ILE A 327 1.64 15.88 0.12
CA ILE A 327 0.78 16.39 1.19
C ILE A 327 1.42 16.13 2.54
N PHE A 328 1.27 17.09 3.44
CA PHE A 328 1.78 17.03 4.81
C PHE A 328 0.70 17.43 5.80
N VAL A 329 0.84 16.96 7.04
CA VAL A 329 0.01 17.37 8.16
C VAL A 329 0.87 17.67 9.38
N LYS A 330 0.55 18.75 10.08
CA LYS A 330 1.06 19.07 11.40
C LYS A 330 -0.13 19.41 12.29
N SER A 331 -0.28 18.71 13.39
CA SER A 331 -1.37 18.98 14.31
C SER A 331 -0.97 18.67 15.73
N LYS A 332 -1.60 19.38 16.67
CA LYS A 332 -1.48 19.10 18.09
C LYS A 332 -2.86 19.23 18.71
N ALA A 333 -3.25 18.23 19.50
CA ALA A 333 -4.52 18.21 20.20
C ALA A 333 -4.76 19.56 20.94
N PHE A 334 -5.95 20.10 20.78
CA PHE A 334 -6.44 21.38 21.35
C PHE A 334 -5.72 22.66 20.86
N ARG A 335 -4.81 22.54 19.84
CA ARG A 335 -4.10 23.70 19.27
C ARG A 335 -4.45 23.97 17.80
N GLY A 336 -5.12 23.02 17.14
CA GLY A 336 -5.47 23.10 15.73
C GLY A 336 -4.61 22.22 14.83
N SER A 337 -4.88 22.32 13.54
CA SER A 337 -4.22 21.52 12.51
C SER A 337 -3.73 22.40 11.36
N GLU A 338 -2.67 21.98 10.70
CA GLU A 338 -2.12 22.56 9.48
C GLU A 338 -1.95 21.44 8.47
N PHE A 339 -2.75 21.49 7.41
CA PHE A 339 -2.60 20.66 6.23
C PHE A 339 -1.88 21.45 5.16
N SER A 340 -0.86 20.88 4.54
CA SER A 340 -0.11 21.58 3.50
C SER A 340 0.20 20.65 2.33
N PHE A 341 0.16 21.21 1.13
CA PHE A 341 0.48 20.45 -0.08
C PHE A 341 1.37 21.26 -1.02
N THR A 342 2.17 20.59 -1.83
CA THR A 342 2.99 21.23 -2.85
C THR A 342 2.22 21.32 -4.16
N ILE A 343 2.58 22.34 -4.97
CA ILE A 343 2.09 22.52 -6.34
C ILE A 343 3.18 23.15 -7.18
N GLU A 344 3.26 22.78 -8.44
CA GLU A 344 4.22 23.33 -9.40
C GLU A 344 3.91 24.78 -9.72
N LYS A 345 4.90 25.68 -9.54
CA LYS A 345 4.79 27.10 -9.89
C LYS A 345 5.03 27.28 -11.39
N LEU A 346 4.16 28.02 -12.07
CA LEU A 346 4.43 28.47 -13.43
C LEU A 346 5.56 29.50 -13.40
N GLU A 347 6.67 29.23 -14.10
CA GLU A 347 7.70 30.26 -14.32
C GLU A 347 7.15 31.31 -15.28
N GLN A 348 7.15 32.56 -14.86
CA GLN A 348 6.99 33.68 -15.78
C GLN A 348 8.30 33.80 -16.53
N PHE A 349 8.24 33.65 -17.87
CA PHE A 349 9.36 33.98 -18.79
C PHE A 349 9.56 35.47 -18.83
#